data_332415cbbd3fed347bb6c859391e3e19
#
_entry.id   332415cbbd3fed347bb6c859391e3e19
#
_cell.length_a   1.000
_cell.length_b   1.000
_cell.length_c   1.000
_cell.angle_alpha   90.00
_cell.angle_beta   90.00
_cell.angle_gamma   90.00
#
_symmetry.space_group_name_H-M   'P 1'
#
loop_
_entity.id
_entity.type
_entity.pdbx_description
1 polymer ?
#
loop_
_entity_poly.entity_id
_entity_poly.type
_entity_poly.pdbx_seq_one_letter_code
_entity_poly.pdbx_strand_id
1 'polypeptide(L)'
;GVMGSEEFRDRVAALSQREGENGWPMPLPDELKDDLKSTVADLANISSQRFAGMLVAGVFLREFVAEGVQWVHIDIAGPSYNTGGPWGYTPKGGTGVPVRTLFAALEDIAENG
;
A
#
# COMPACT_ATOMS: atom_id res chain seq x y z
N GLY A 1 3.48 -1.42 -1.54
CA GLY A 1 3.68 -0.20 -0.76
C GLY A 1 2.54 0.04 0.22
N VAL A 2 2.88 0.48 1.41
CA VAL A 2 1.92 0.81 2.48
C VAL A 2 1.96 2.32 2.71
N MET A 3 0.82 2.99 2.57
CA MET A 3 0.69 4.44 2.69
C MET A 3 -0.46 4.77 3.61
N GLY A 4 -0.44 5.94 4.23
CA GLY A 4 -1.55 6.37 5.06
C GLY A 4 -1.11 7.27 6.22
N SER A 5 -1.91 7.27 7.30
CA SER A 5 -1.54 7.95 8.55
C SER A 5 -0.21 7.39 9.04
N GLU A 6 0.77 8.24 9.33
CA GLU A 6 2.16 7.82 9.54
C GLU A 6 2.32 6.71 10.57
N GLU A 7 1.74 6.88 11.75
CA GLU A 7 1.84 5.89 12.82
C GLU A 7 1.14 4.57 12.45
N PHE A 8 -0.06 4.66 11.90
CA PHE A 8 -0.82 3.48 11.48
C PHE A 8 -0.16 2.79 10.27
N ARG A 9 0.34 3.57 9.31
CA ARG A 9 1.12 3.07 8.19
C ARG A 9 2.33 2.26 8.65
N ASP A 10 3.11 2.80 9.58
CA ASP A 10 4.33 2.14 10.08
C ASP A 10 3.98 0.87 10.86
N ARG A 11 2.90 0.90 11.62
CA ARG A 11 2.39 -0.27 12.34
C ARG A 11 2.01 -1.40 11.39
N VAL A 12 1.24 -1.09 10.34
CA VAL A 12 0.82 -2.08 9.34
C VAL A 12 2.03 -2.61 8.55
N ALA A 13 2.97 -1.74 8.16
CA ALA A 13 4.18 -2.16 7.46
C ALA A 13 5.04 -3.10 8.32
N ALA A 14 5.19 -2.81 9.60
CA ALA A 14 5.94 -3.67 10.52
C ALA A 14 5.28 -5.05 10.66
N LEU A 15 3.95 -5.09 10.77
CA LEU A 15 3.21 -6.35 10.83
C LEU A 15 3.34 -7.14 9.53
N SER A 16 3.28 -6.46 8.38
CA SER A 16 3.48 -7.08 7.07
C SER A 16 4.85 -7.77 6.97
N GLN A 17 5.91 -7.09 7.41
CA GLN A 17 7.25 -7.67 7.40
C GLN A 17 7.37 -8.87 8.34
N ARG A 18 6.77 -8.78 9.53
CA ARG A 18 6.73 -9.88 10.49
C ARG A 18 6.03 -11.12 9.91
N GLU A 19 4.96 -10.93 9.16
CA GLU A 19 4.20 -12.01 8.53
C GLU A 19 4.80 -12.47 7.19
N GLY A 20 5.90 -11.88 6.75
CA GLY A 20 6.61 -12.29 5.54
C GLY A 20 6.00 -11.78 4.24
N GLU A 21 5.16 -10.76 4.28
CA GLU A 21 4.56 -10.15 3.10
C GLU A 21 5.30 -8.89 2.61
N ASN A 22 6.35 -8.49 3.30
CA ASN A 22 7.32 -7.48 2.88
C ASN A 22 6.72 -6.11 2.53
N GLY A 23 5.77 -5.64 3.33
CA GLY A 23 5.22 -4.28 3.18
C GLY A 23 6.25 -3.21 3.48
N TRP A 24 6.31 -2.18 2.64
CA TRP A 24 7.20 -1.05 2.80
C TRP A 24 6.40 0.22 3.05
N PRO A 25 6.71 0.98 4.13
CA PRO A 25 6.07 2.26 4.36
C PRO A 25 6.52 3.26 3.30
N MET A 26 5.56 3.95 2.69
CA MET A 26 5.81 4.93 1.64
C MET A 26 5.27 6.29 2.08
N PRO A 27 5.99 7.40 1.77
CA PRO A 27 5.50 8.74 2.08
C PRO A 27 4.38 9.14 1.13
N LEU A 28 3.56 10.09 1.57
CA LEU A 28 2.58 10.78 0.72
C LEU A 28 2.91 12.27 0.72
N PRO A 29 3.88 12.72 -0.10
CA PRO A 29 4.28 14.12 -0.13
C PRO A 29 3.13 15.02 -0.60
N ASP A 30 2.95 16.15 0.08
CA ASP A 30 1.90 17.11 -0.26
C ASP A 30 2.09 17.73 -1.65
N GLU A 31 3.33 17.77 -2.15
CA GLU A 31 3.63 18.27 -3.48
C GLU A 31 2.89 17.51 -4.59
N LEU A 32 2.63 16.22 -4.37
CA LEU A 32 1.91 15.41 -5.34
C LEU A 32 0.43 15.78 -5.43
N LYS A 33 -0.12 16.45 -4.41
CA LYS A 33 -1.50 16.93 -4.44
C LYS A 33 -1.71 18.01 -5.49
N ASP A 34 -0.73 18.90 -5.66
CA ASP A 34 -0.79 19.98 -6.64
C ASP A 34 -0.67 19.44 -8.07
N ASP A 35 0.03 18.34 -8.24
CA ASP A 35 0.23 17.67 -9.54
C ASP A 35 -0.98 16.80 -9.94
N LEU A 36 -1.89 16.48 -9.03
CA LEU A 36 -3.03 15.61 -9.31
C LEU A 36 -3.93 16.14 -10.43
N LYS A 37 -4.12 17.44 -10.51
CA LYS A 37 -4.97 18.06 -11.53
C LYS A 37 -4.37 17.97 -12.93
N SER A 38 -3.05 18.04 -13.07
CA SER A 38 -2.36 17.88 -14.34
C SER A 38 -2.05 16.39 -14.61
N THR A 39 -1.84 15.59 -13.57
CA THR A 39 -1.42 14.21 -13.67
C THR A 39 -2.56 13.27 -14.06
N VAL A 40 -3.81 13.61 -13.73
CA VAL A 40 -4.98 12.82 -14.18
C VAL A 40 -5.10 12.84 -15.71
N ALA A 41 -4.70 13.94 -16.36
CA ALA A 41 -4.64 14.01 -17.81
C ALA A 41 -3.45 13.25 -18.40
N ASP A 42 -2.37 13.09 -17.63
CA ASP A 42 -1.13 12.42 -18.03
C ASP A 42 -0.99 11.00 -17.50
N LEU A 43 -2.02 10.45 -16.86
CA LEU A 43 -1.99 9.08 -16.29
C LEU A 43 -1.63 8.01 -17.32
N ALA A 44 -1.89 8.25 -18.59
CA ALA A 44 -1.48 7.38 -19.68
C ALA A 44 0.05 7.32 -19.85
N ASN A 45 0.78 8.38 -19.44
CA ASN A 45 2.24 8.46 -19.52
C ASN A 45 2.93 7.94 -18.24
N ILE A 46 2.18 7.67 -17.17
CA ILE A 46 2.73 7.23 -15.87
C ILE A 46 3.02 5.72 -15.87
N SER A 47 2.65 4.98 -16.91
CA SER A 47 2.93 3.55 -17.01
C SER A 47 4.42 3.20 -16.91
N SER A 48 5.32 4.14 -17.17
CA SER A 48 6.77 3.98 -17.03
C SER A 48 7.30 4.37 -15.65
N GLN A 49 6.49 4.98 -14.79
CA GLN A 49 6.88 5.44 -13.45
C GLN A 49 5.97 4.83 -12.38
N ARG A 50 6.12 3.53 -12.16
CA ARG A 50 5.28 2.78 -11.21
C ARG A 50 5.27 3.35 -9.79
N PHE A 51 6.40 3.93 -9.35
CA PHE A 51 6.48 4.55 -8.02
C PHE A 51 5.61 5.81 -7.93
N ALA A 52 5.66 6.66 -8.95
CA ALA A 52 4.84 7.85 -9.00
C ALA A 52 3.34 7.50 -9.06
N GLY A 53 2.99 6.47 -9.85
CA GLY A 53 1.62 5.98 -9.95
C GLY A 53 1.06 5.51 -8.60
N MET A 54 1.84 4.77 -7.83
CA MET A 54 1.46 4.30 -6.50
C MET A 54 1.22 5.46 -5.54
N LEU A 55 2.13 6.44 -5.50
CA LEU A 55 2.02 7.60 -4.63
C LEU A 55 0.86 8.50 -5.03
N VAL A 56 0.64 8.71 -6.33
CA VAL A 56 -0.51 9.47 -6.85
C VAL A 56 -1.82 8.81 -6.46
N ALA A 57 -1.93 7.49 -6.57
CA ALA A 57 -3.12 6.76 -6.13
C ALA A 57 -3.37 6.96 -4.63
N GLY A 58 -2.33 6.87 -3.81
CA GLY A 58 -2.43 7.11 -2.37
C GLY A 58 -2.87 8.52 -2.03
N VAL A 59 -2.29 9.53 -2.69
CA VAL A 59 -2.67 10.94 -2.50
C VAL A 59 -4.11 11.19 -2.93
N PHE A 60 -4.53 10.63 -4.06
CA PHE A 60 -5.90 10.72 -4.54
C PHE A 60 -6.90 10.16 -3.53
N LEU A 61 -6.64 8.96 -3.03
CA LEU A 61 -7.53 8.29 -2.07
C LEU A 61 -7.57 9.04 -0.74
N ARG A 62 -6.46 9.66 -0.32
CA ARG A 62 -6.40 10.46 0.91
C ARG A 62 -7.45 11.58 0.93
N GLU A 63 -7.76 12.16 -0.22
CA GLU A 63 -8.76 13.25 -0.32
C GLU A 63 -10.17 12.81 0.10
N PHE A 64 -10.46 11.51 0.08
CA PHE A 64 -11.75 10.96 0.47
C PHE A 64 -11.80 10.52 1.94
N VAL A 65 -10.69 10.60 2.65
CA VAL A 65 -10.61 10.20 4.06
C VAL A 65 -10.95 11.40 4.94
N ALA A 66 -11.88 11.22 5.88
CA ALA A 66 -12.26 12.27 6.82
C ALA A 66 -11.07 12.62 7.73
N GLU A 67 -10.99 13.88 8.11
CA GLU A 67 -9.95 14.36 9.03
C GLU A 67 -10.03 13.60 10.36
N GLY A 68 -8.86 13.23 10.90
CA GLY A 68 -8.75 12.51 12.18
C GLY A 68 -8.95 11.00 12.09
N VAL A 69 -9.32 10.46 10.93
CA VAL A 69 -9.44 9.03 10.73
C VAL A 69 -8.08 8.39 10.46
N GLN A 70 -7.75 7.34 11.19
CA GLN A 70 -6.58 6.52 10.88
C GLN A 70 -6.89 5.65 9.67
N TRP A 71 -6.04 5.71 8.65
CA TRP A 71 -6.27 5.00 7.42
C TRP A 71 -4.97 4.46 6.83
N VAL A 72 -5.10 3.46 5.99
CA VAL A 72 -3.98 2.88 5.26
C VAL A 72 -4.43 2.46 3.86
N HIS A 73 -3.58 2.71 2.88
CA HIS A 73 -3.72 2.22 1.53
C HIS A 73 -2.57 1.25 1.25
N ILE A 74 -2.89 0.07 0.75
CA ILE A 74 -1.90 -0.95 0.43
C ILE A 74 -1.93 -1.19 -1.08
N ASP A 75 -0.84 -0.85 -1.76
CA ASP A 75 -0.68 -1.14 -3.18
C ASP A 75 -0.08 -2.53 -3.34
N ILE A 76 -0.83 -3.41 -3.99
CA ILE A 76 -0.46 -4.83 -4.16
C ILE A 76 -0.16 -5.21 -5.60
N ALA A 77 -0.06 -4.25 -6.51
CA ALA A 77 0.10 -4.55 -7.94
C ALA A 77 1.34 -5.40 -8.22
N GLY A 78 2.46 -5.11 -7.56
CA GLY A 78 3.68 -5.91 -7.70
C GLY A 78 3.61 -7.29 -7.04
N PRO A 79 3.35 -7.37 -5.72
CA PRO A 79 3.45 -8.62 -4.98
C PRO A 79 2.26 -9.57 -5.12
N SER A 80 1.15 -9.15 -5.73
CA SER A 80 -0.07 -9.95 -5.80
C SER A 80 0.02 -11.17 -6.71
N TYR A 81 1.00 -11.22 -7.58
CA TYR A 81 1.18 -12.29 -8.53
C TYR A 81 2.64 -12.74 -8.62
N ASN A 82 2.87 -14.05 -8.52
CA ASN A 82 4.19 -14.64 -8.66
C ASN A 82 4.34 -15.26 -10.05
N THR A 83 5.19 -14.66 -10.90
CA THR A 83 5.50 -15.17 -12.26
C THR A 83 6.62 -16.20 -12.26
N GLY A 84 7.37 -16.31 -11.15
CA GLY A 84 8.45 -17.27 -10.99
C GLY A 84 7.98 -18.60 -10.41
N GLY A 85 8.94 -19.43 -10.01
CA GLY A 85 8.64 -20.69 -9.32
C GLY A 85 8.11 -20.47 -7.90
N PRO A 86 7.47 -21.49 -7.32
CA PRO A 86 7.00 -21.38 -5.95
C PRO A 86 8.16 -21.27 -4.95
N TRP A 87 7.93 -20.51 -3.87
CA TRP A 87 8.90 -20.40 -2.77
C TRP A 87 8.16 -20.21 -1.45
N GLY A 88 8.65 -20.83 -0.37
CA GLY A 88 7.99 -20.77 0.93
C GLY A 88 6.51 -21.18 0.82
N TYR A 89 5.62 -20.31 1.28
CA TYR A 89 4.17 -20.48 1.16
C TYR A 89 3.59 -19.87 -0.12
N THR A 90 4.44 -19.34 -1.01
CA THR A 90 4.00 -18.62 -2.20
C THR A 90 4.00 -19.53 -3.42
N PRO A 91 2.83 -19.89 -3.96
CA PRO A 91 2.74 -20.65 -5.20
C PRO A 91 3.00 -19.75 -6.41
N LYS A 92 3.19 -20.34 -7.58
CA LYS A 92 3.15 -19.60 -8.83
C LYS A 92 1.73 -19.10 -9.07
N GLY A 93 1.60 -17.84 -9.48
CA GLY A 93 0.30 -17.21 -9.71
C GLY A 93 -0.08 -16.25 -8.61
N GLY A 94 -1.35 -16.17 -8.25
CA GLY A 94 -1.83 -15.30 -7.17
C GLY A 94 -1.19 -15.65 -5.83
N THR A 95 -0.69 -14.64 -5.13
CA THR A 95 0.10 -14.83 -3.89
C THR A 95 -0.75 -14.75 -2.62
N GLY A 96 -1.97 -14.22 -2.71
CA GLY A 96 -2.81 -13.94 -1.55
C GLY A 96 -2.40 -12.71 -0.75
N VAL A 97 -1.38 -11.98 -1.18
CA VAL A 97 -0.99 -10.71 -0.53
C VAL A 97 -2.15 -9.72 -0.68
N PRO A 98 -2.57 -8.99 0.37
CA PRO A 98 -2.00 -8.89 1.71
C PRO A 98 -2.83 -9.60 2.80
N VAL A 99 -3.34 -10.79 2.57
CA VAL A 99 -4.24 -11.50 3.51
C VAL A 99 -3.63 -11.63 4.90
N ARG A 100 -2.39 -12.09 4.99
CA ARG A 100 -1.70 -12.27 6.28
C ARG A 100 -1.48 -10.94 6.99
N THR A 101 -1.13 -9.90 6.25
CA THR A 101 -0.98 -8.54 6.79
C THR A 101 -2.29 -8.02 7.36
N LEU A 102 -3.39 -8.15 6.62
CA LEU A 102 -4.72 -7.70 7.05
C LEU A 102 -5.19 -8.46 8.29
N PHE A 103 -5.00 -9.77 8.32
CA PHE A 103 -5.35 -10.57 9.49
C PHE A 103 -4.54 -10.14 10.72
N ALA A 104 -3.22 -9.98 10.57
CA ALA A 104 -2.35 -9.54 11.65
C ALA A 104 -2.71 -8.14 12.14
N ALA A 105 -3.05 -7.23 11.24
CA ALA A 105 -3.47 -5.87 11.60
C ALA A 105 -4.78 -5.87 12.39
N LEU A 106 -5.77 -6.63 11.94
CA LEU A 106 -7.05 -6.73 12.64
C LEU A 106 -6.89 -7.37 14.03
N GLU A 107 -6.08 -8.42 14.13
CA GLU A 107 -5.77 -9.05 15.40
C GLU A 107 -5.08 -8.08 16.37
N ASP A 108 -4.09 -7.34 15.88
CA ASP A 108 -3.37 -6.34 16.67
C ASP A 108 -4.29 -5.22 17.14
N ILE A 109 -5.18 -4.72 16.28
CA ILE A 109 -6.19 -3.71 16.66
C ILE A 109 -7.12 -4.26 17.72
N ALA A 110 -7.58 -5.50 17.59
CA ALA A 110 -8.47 -6.14 18.56
C ALA A 110 -7.81 -6.29 19.94
N GLU A 111 -6.50 -6.57 19.99
CA GLU A 111 -5.76 -6.77 21.24
C GLU A 111 -5.26 -5.48 21.85
N ASN A 112 -4.82 -4.51 21.03
CA ASN A 112 -4.07 -3.34 21.49
C ASN A 112 -4.71 -1.99 21.14
N GLY A 113 -5.80 -2.02 20.41
CA GLY A 113 -6.49 -0.78 20.00
C GLY A 113 -5.92 -0.10 18.76
#